data_732ddbf1ac380f1f3e1b3e4be5b949f7
#
_entry.id   732ddbf1ac380f1f3e1b3e4be5b949f7
#
_cell.length_a   1.000
_cell.length_b   1.000
_cell.length_c   1.000
_cell.angle_alpha   90.00
_cell.angle_beta   90.00
_cell.angle_gamma   90.00
#
_symmetry.space_group_name_H-M   'P 1'
#
loop_
_entity.id
_entity.type
_entity.pdbx_description
1 polymer ?
#
loop_
_entity_poly.entity_id
_entity_poly.type
_entity_poly.pdbx_seq_one_letter_code
_entity_poly.pdbx_strand_id
1 'polypeptide(L)'
;AMAAYNEVGRKKGRRTADVRVVISEGDVLLGFIGDEKRMEPAAVSGVITEAEEIEKLCSGSSLYIVCTGDAFRTLPQGRYRSRRIGEFSAPGIAGECLYDIFDSDPYALIKLKEQFSAEFAKAVSLFESGDFTAARTRFMDIVKYAPDDGAARNYLYLAEHNINSGRRRLTYRIYDGSEA
;
A
#
# COMPACT_ATOMS: atom_id res chain seq x y z
N ALA A 1 4.16 -14.09 -12.25
CA ALA A 1 4.34 -13.64 -13.64
C ALA A 1 5.45 -12.59 -13.74
N MET A 2 5.39 -11.44 -13.01
CA MET A 2 6.36 -10.34 -13.11
C MET A 2 7.80 -10.73 -12.72
N ALA A 3 7.98 -11.50 -11.64
CA ALA A 3 9.31 -11.96 -11.24
C ALA A 3 10.00 -12.77 -12.37
N ALA A 4 9.26 -13.68 -12.99
CA ALA A 4 9.79 -14.47 -14.12
C ALA A 4 10.08 -13.58 -15.35
N TYR A 5 9.22 -12.61 -15.65
CA TYR A 5 9.46 -11.63 -16.73
C TYR A 5 10.73 -10.83 -16.47
N ASN A 6 10.90 -10.32 -15.27
CA ASN A 6 12.06 -9.53 -14.87
C ASN A 6 13.36 -10.36 -14.86
N GLU A 7 13.28 -11.64 -14.48
CA GLU A 7 14.44 -12.54 -14.53
C GLU A 7 14.92 -12.77 -15.97
N VAL A 8 14.00 -13.05 -16.88
CA VAL A 8 14.30 -13.18 -18.31
C VAL A 8 14.81 -11.87 -18.89
N GLY A 9 14.22 -10.74 -18.49
CA GLY A 9 14.63 -9.40 -18.91
C GLY A 9 16.08 -9.10 -18.49
N ARG A 10 16.42 -9.34 -17.22
CA ARG A 10 17.80 -9.15 -16.69
C ARG A 10 18.82 -10.00 -17.46
N LYS A 11 18.52 -11.29 -17.73
CA LYS A 11 19.41 -12.16 -18.51
C LYS A 11 19.65 -11.65 -19.94
N LYS A 12 18.73 -10.83 -20.48
CA LYS A 12 18.81 -10.23 -21.81
C LYS A 12 19.26 -8.75 -21.80
N GLY A 13 19.73 -8.23 -20.68
CA GLY A 13 20.14 -6.83 -20.54
C GLY A 13 19.01 -5.81 -20.67
N ARG A 14 17.75 -6.23 -20.49
CA ARG A 14 16.57 -5.34 -20.55
C ARG A 14 16.29 -4.73 -19.17
N ARG A 15 15.63 -3.56 -19.18
CA ARG A 15 15.13 -2.96 -17.94
C ARG A 15 14.07 -3.88 -17.30
N THR A 16 14.08 -3.94 -15.99
CA THR A 16 13.01 -4.57 -15.22
C THR A 16 11.76 -3.69 -15.24
N ALA A 17 10.60 -4.30 -15.26
CA ALA A 17 9.33 -3.60 -15.11
C ALA A 17 8.81 -3.78 -13.68
N ASP A 18 8.38 -2.69 -13.07
CA ASP A 18 7.63 -2.68 -11.82
C ASP A 18 6.16 -2.38 -12.13
N VAL A 19 5.27 -3.23 -11.63
CA VAL A 19 3.83 -3.04 -11.76
C VAL A 19 3.23 -2.96 -10.37
N ARG A 20 2.48 -1.91 -10.11
CA ARG A 20 1.64 -1.78 -8.92
C ARG A 20 0.19 -1.94 -9.32
N VAL A 21 -0.59 -2.50 -8.44
CA VAL A 21 -2.01 -2.73 -8.64
C VAL A 21 -2.74 -2.23 -7.40
N VAL A 22 -3.69 -1.35 -7.60
CA VAL A 22 -4.66 -0.98 -6.55
C VAL A 22 -6.00 -1.60 -6.92
N ILE A 23 -6.63 -2.24 -5.94
CA ILE A 23 -7.94 -2.87 -6.09
C ILE A 23 -8.89 -2.13 -5.17
N SER A 24 -9.84 -1.42 -5.77
CA SER A 24 -10.94 -0.74 -5.08
C SER A 24 -12.28 -1.26 -5.59
N GLU A 25 -13.30 -1.18 -4.77
CA GLU A 25 -14.67 -1.57 -5.10
C GLU A 25 -15.61 -0.38 -4.95
N GLY A 26 -16.51 -0.19 -5.91
CA GLY A 26 -17.52 0.85 -5.87
C GLY A 26 -18.24 1.02 -7.21
N ASP A 27 -19.19 1.95 -7.24
CA ASP A 27 -19.99 2.22 -8.42
C ASP A 27 -19.20 2.97 -9.48
N VAL A 28 -19.31 2.51 -10.73
CA VAL A 28 -18.67 3.13 -11.89
C VAL A 28 -19.75 3.48 -12.93
N LEU A 29 -19.82 4.76 -13.28
CA LEU A 29 -20.65 5.22 -14.39
C LEU A 29 -19.86 5.06 -15.70
N LEU A 30 -20.35 4.20 -16.57
CA LEU A 30 -19.80 4.01 -17.91
C LEU A 30 -20.65 4.74 -18.94
N GLY A 31 -20.01 5.42 -19.87
CA GLY A 31 -20.69 6.17 -20.92
C GLY A 31 -19.77 6.46 -22.10
N PHE A 32 -20.27 7.29 -23.01
CA PHE A 32 -19.49 7.81 -24.12
C PHE A 32 -19.47 9.33 -24.05
N ILE A 33 -18.31 9.92 -24.29
CA ILE A 33 -18.10 11.35 -24.38
C ILE A 33 -17.66 11.67 -25.80
N GLY A 34 -18.31 12.66 -26.43
CA GLY A 34 -17.94 13.07 -27.77
C GLY A 34 -19.11 13.66 -28.56
N ASP A 35 -18.87 13.87 -29.83
CA ASP A 35 -19.84 14.34 -30.80
C ASP A 35 -20.18 13.24 -31.83
N GLU A 36 -21.04 13.57 -32.83
CA GLU A 36 -21.44 12.60 -33.87
C GLU A 36 -20.28 12.02 -34.71
N LYS A 37 -19.12 12.66 -34.69
CA LYS A 37 -17.96 12.25 -35.48
C LYS A 37 -16.91 11.50 -34.66
N ARG A 38 -16.88 11.70 -33.34
CA ARG A 38 -15.92 11.09 -32.46
C ARG A 38 -16.52 10.82 -31.09
N MET A 39 -16.70 9.56 -30.78
CA MET A 39 -17.17 9.09 -29.48
C MET A 39 -16.07 8.27 -28.82
N GLU A 40 -15.76 8.60 -27.58
CA GLU A 40 -14.78 7.86 -26.78
C GLU A 40 -15.47 7.28 -25.53
N PRO A 41 -15.20 6.02 -25.18
CA PRO A 41 -15.71 5.46 -23.94
C PRO A 41 -15.11 6.20 -22.76
N ALA A 42 -15.93 6.49 -21.77
CA ALA A 42 -15.51 7.15 -20.54
C ALA A 42 -16.06 6.39 -19.33
N ALA A 43 -15.25 6.31 -18.29
CA ALA A 43 -15.64 5.82 -16.99
C ALA A 43 -15.46 6.95 -15.97
N VAL A 44 -16.49 7.22 -15.17
CA VAL A 44 -16.45 8.24 -14.13
C VAL A 44 -16.86 7.59 -12.82
N SER A 45 -16.02 7.73 -11.80
CA SER A 45 -16.33 7.20 -10.49
C SER A 45 -15.39 7.77 -9.42
N GLY A 46 -15.93 7.97 -8.22
CA GLY A 46 -15.11 8.28 -7.03
C GLY A 46 -14.11 7.17 -6.72
N VAL A 47 -14.45 5.91 -6.99
CA VAL A 47 -13.57 4.76 -6.73
C VAL A 47 -12.33 4.76 -7.64
N ILE A 48 -12.43 5.29 -8.86
CA ILE A 48 -11.26 5.46 -9.74
C ILE A 48 -10.31 6.49 -9.15
N THR A 49 -10.83 7.65 -8.74
CA THR A 49 -10.04 8.70 -8.09
C THR A 49 -9.37 8.20 -6.80
N GLU A 50 -10.12 7.44 -5.99
CA GLU A 50 -9.58 6.80 -4.79
C GLU A 50 -8.40 5.86 -5.11
N ALA A 51 -8.57 4.98 -6.11
CA ALA A 51 -7.52 4.06 -6.54
C ALA A 51 -6.25 4.81 -7.04
N GLU A 52 -6.42 5.93 -7.76
CA GLU A 52 -5.33 6.78 -8.20
C GLU A 52 -4.58 7.44 -7.02
N GLU A 53 -5.29 7.94 -6.01
CA GLU A 53 -4.68 8.53 -4.82
C GLU A 53 -3.94 7.48 -3.99
N ILE A 54 -4.49 6.26 -3.86
CA ILE A 54 -3.82 5.14 -3.20
C ILE A 54 -2.57 4.73 -4.00
N GLU A 55 -2.62 4.70 -5.33
CA GLU A 55 -1.45 4.38 -6.18
C GLU A 55 -0.34 5.40 -5.97
N LYS A 56 -0.65 6.69 -5.96
CA LYS A 56 0.30 7.76 -5.66
C LYS A 56 0.91 7.60 -4.27
N LEU A 57 0.08 7.28 -3.27
CA LEU A 57 0.52 7.00 -1.91
C LEU A 57 1.51 5.83 -1.85
N CYS A 58 1.28 4.78 -2.64
CA CYS A 58 2.15 3.60 -2.69
C CYS A 58 3.36 3.79 -3.60
N SER A 59 3.43 4.87 -4.36
CA SER A 59 4.56 5.18 -5.25
C SER A 59 5.85 5.34 -4.43
N GLY A 60 6.91 4.63 -4.85
CA GLY A 60 8.18 4.60 -4.10
C GLY A 60 8.23 3.61 -2.93
N SER A 61 7.11 2.97 -2.55
CA SER A 61 7.10 1.87 -1.58
C SER A 61 7.30 0.51 -2.28
N SER A 62 7.65 -0.51 -1.51
CA SER A 62 7.68 -1.91 -1.98
C SER A 62 6.31 -2.60 -1.83
N LEU A 63 5.22 -1.85 -1.95
CA LEU A 63 3.86 -2.37 -1.99
C LEU A 63 3.46 -2.56 -3.46
N TYR A 64 3.24 -3.81 -3.86
CA TYR A 64 2.93 -4.15 -5.25
C TYR A 64 1.45 -4.31 -5.52
N ILE A 65 0.70 -4.89 -4.57
CA ILE A 65 -0.75 -5.06 -4.68
C ILE A 65 -1.38 -4.54 -3.40
N VAL A 66 -2.16 -3.48 -3.51
CA VAL A 66 -2.90 -2.88 -2.40
C VAL A 66 -4.38 -2.98 -2.68
N CYS A 67 -5.16 -3.28 -1.65
CA CYS A 67 -6.59 -3.48 -1.73
C CYS A 67 -7.29 -2.61 -0.69
N THR A 68 -8.37 -1.93 -1.06
CA THR A 68 -9.23 -1.24 -0.10
C THR A 68 -9.98 -2.25 0.77
N GLY A 69 -10.46 -1.83 1.94
CA GLY A 69 -11.18 -2.71 2.86
C GLY A 69 -12.45 -3.28 2.25
N ASP A 70 -13.17 -2.48 1.46
CA ASP A 70 -14.38 -2.92 0.77
C ASP A 70 -14.07 -4.01 -0.24
N ALA A 71 -13.11 -3.77 -1.13
CA ALA A 71 -12.67 -4.77 -2.08
C ALA A 71 -12.06 -6.01 -1.40
N PHE A 72 -11.35 -5.84 -0.27
CA PHE A 72 -10.79 -6.97 0.48
C PHE A 72 -11.87 -7.90 1.03
N ARG A 73 -13.03 -7.38 1.46
CA ARG A 73 -14.14 -8.19 1.97
C ARG A 73 -14.77 -9.08 0.91
N THR A 74 -14.65 -8.74 -0.38
CA THR A 74 -15.17 -9.55 -1.50
C THR A 74 -14.21 -10.67 -1.91
N LEU A 75 -12.95 -10.60 -1.49
CA LEU A 75 -11.97 -11.65 -1.81
C LEU A 75 -12.25 -12.95 -1.04
N PRO A 76 -12.03 -14.11 -1.66
CA PRO A 76 -12.11 -15.39 -0.96
C PRO A 76 -11.17 -15.44 0.24
N GLN A 77 -11.73 -15.63 1.43
CA GLN A 77 -10.94 -15.65 2.66
C GLN A 77 -9.87 -16.74 2.65
N GLY A 78 -8.68 -16.40 3.13
CA GLY A 78 -7.56 -17.34 3.25
C GLY A 78 -6.92 -17.76 1.93
N ARG A 79 -7.41 -17.24 0.77
CA ARG A 79 -6.84 -17.58 -0.53
C ARG A 79 -5.55 -16.81 -0.82
N TYR A 80 -5.44 -15.61 -0.32
CA TYR A 80 -4.31 -14.71 -0.57
C TYR A 80 -3.60 -14.36 0.73
N ARG A 81 -2.28 -14.27 0.66
CA ARG A 81 -1.48 -13.74 1.76
C ARG A 81 -1.70 -12.24 1.85
N SER A 82 -2.19 -11.79 2.97
CA SER A 82 -2.53 -10.40 3.16
C SER A 82 -2.28 -9.95 4.59
N ARG A 83 -2.12 -8.64 4.76
CA ARG A 83 -2.12 -8.00 6.06
C ARG A 83 -2.74 -6.62 5.97
N ARG A 84 -3.40 -6.20 7.03
CA ARG A 84 -3.89 -4.83 7.15
C ARG A 84 -2.68 -3.88 7.24
N ILE A 85 -2.64 -2.87 6.37
CA ILE A 85 -1.63 -1.81 6.47
C ILE A 85 -2.06 -0.80 7.52
N GLY A 86 -3.30 -0.29 7.47
CA GLY A 86 -3.83 0.73 8.36
C GLY A 86 -4.87 1.59 7.66
N GLU A 87 -5.31 2.65 8.33
CA GLU A 87 -6.23 3.62 7.73
C GLU A 87 -5.50 4.61 6.86
N PHE A 88 -6.07 4.87 5.69
CA PHE A 88 -5.64 5.87 4.74
C PHE A 88 -6.63 7.03 4.69
N SER A 89 -6.11 8.24 4.56
CA SER A 89 -6.92 9.44 4.39
C SER A 89 -6.23 10.38 3.39
N ALA A 90 -7.01 10.87 2.42
CA ALA A 90 -6.60 11.89 1.47
C ALA A 90 -7.74 12.91 1.29
N PRO A 91 -7.50 14.07 0.66
CA PRO A 91 -8.58 15.02 0.36
C PRO A 91 -9.71 14.34 -0.42
N GLY A 92 -10.93 14.34 0.14
CA GLY A 92 -12.10 13.68 -0.45
C GLY A 92 -12.23 12.18 -0.19
N ILE A 93 -11.27 11.56 0.51
CA ILE A 93 -11.27 10.14 0.89
C ILE A 93 -11.09 10.06 2.40
N ALA A 94 -12.06 9.53 3.11
CA ALA A 94 -12.04 9.45 4.56
C ALA A 94 -11.93 8.02 5.06
N GLY A 95 -10.86 7.75 5.84
CA GLY A 95 -10.79 6.58 6.72
C GLY A 95 -10.83 5.21 6.02
N GLU A 96 -10.31 5.10 4.80
CA GLU A 96 -10.30 3.82 4.09
C GLU A 96 -9.20 2.89 4.63
N CYS A 97 -9.58 1.66 4.95
CA CYS A 97 -8.64 0.65 5.42
C CYS A 97 -7.92 0.01 4.24
N LEU A 98 -6.59 -0.05 4.28
CA LEU A 98 -5.77 -0.65 3.24
C LEU A 98 -5.17 -2.00 3.67
N TYR A 99 -5.09 -2.90 2.70
CA TYR A 99 -4.48 -4.22 2.82
C TYR A 99 -3.37 -4.42 1.80
N ASP A 100 -2.23 -4.94 2.25
CA ASP A 100 -1.12 -5.40 1.42
C ASP A 100 -1.36 -6.86 1.03
N ILE A 101 -1.48 -7.15 -0.26
CA ILE A 101 -1.57 -8.51 -0.81
C ILE A 101 -0.19 -8.90 -1.33
N PHE A 102 0.52 -9.72 -0.60
CA PHE A 102 1.96 -9.94 -0.82
C PHE A 102 2.34 -11.29 -1.45
N ASP A 103 1.39 -11.97 -2.12
CA ASP A 103 1.70 -13.22 -2.86
C ASP A 103 2.65 -12.99 -4.05
N SER A 104 2.77 -11.75 -4.55
CA SER A 104 3.68 -11.39 -5.63
C SER A 104 5.08 -11.02 -5.18
N ASP A 105 5.31 -10.90 -3.89
CA ASP A 105 6.62 -10.53 -3.33
C ASP A 105 7.67 -11.62 -3.57
N PRO A 106 8.95 -11.30 -3.47
CA PRO A 106 10.00 -12.30 -3.42
C PRO A 106 9.78 -13.30 -2.28
N TYR A 107 10.02 -14.58 -2.52
CA TYR A 107 9.74 -15.65 -1.55
C TYR A 107 10.35 -15.39 -0.16
N ALA A 108 11.56 -14.87 -0.09
CA ALA A 108 12.21 -14.52 1.17
C ALA A 108 11.42 -13.45 1.94
N LEU A 109 10.92 -12.42 1.24
CA LEU A 109 10.13 -11.36 1.84
C LEU A 109 8.75 -11.86 2.31
N ILE A 110 8.10 -12.76 1.52
CA ILE A 110 6.85 -13.40 1.94
C ILE A 110 7.03 -14.09 3.30
N LYS A 111 8.10 -14.89 3.45
CA LYS A 111 8.38 -15.60 4.70
C LYS A 111 8.59 -14.66 5.89
N LEU A 112 9.28 -13.56 5.67
CA LEU A 112 9.49 -12.55 6.71
C LEU A 112 8.18 -11.83 7.07
N LYS A 113 7.36 -11.45 6.08
CA LYS A 113 6.04 -10.85 6.32
C LYS A 113 5.12 -11.80 7.08
N GLU A 114 5.12 -13.11 6.76
CA GLU A 114 4.38 -14.13 7.51
C GLU A 114 4.88 -14.23 8.95
N GLN A 115 6.19 -14.32 9.14
CA GLN A 115 6.83 -14.45 10.46
C GLN A 115 6.53 -13.25 11.37
N PHE A 116 6.58 -12.04 10.83
CA PHE A 116 6.36 -10.80 11.58
C PHE A 116 4.90 -10.30 11.55
N SER A 117 3.96 -11.07 11.03
CA SER A 117 2.56 -10.64 10.84
C SER A 117 1.91 -10.13 12.14
N ALA A 118 2.06 -10.85 13.26
CA ALA A 118 1.51 -10.46 14.55
C ALA A 118 2.19 -9.20 15.11
N GLU A 119 3.51 -9.09 14.98
CA GLU A 119 4.26 -7.93 15.45
C GLU A 119 3.94 -6.68 14.61
N PHE A 120 3.78 -6.86 13.29
CA PHE A 120 3.37 -5.78 12.40
C PHE A 120 1.97 -5.26 12.78
N ALA A 121 0.98 -6.14 12.95
CA ALA A 121 -0.37 -5.76 13.36
C ALA A 121 -0.39 -5.01 14.70
N LYS A 122 0.40 -5.46 15.67
CA LYS A 122 0.55 -4.79 16.95
C LYS A 122 1.21 -3.43 16.84
N ALA A 123 2.24 -3.30 15.99
CA ALA A 123 2.93 -2.04 15.72
C ALA A 123 1.99 -1.02 15.07
N VAL A 124 1.16 -1.44 14.09
CA VAL A 124 0.11 -0.60 13.47
C VAL A 124 -0.88 -0.12 14.53
N SER A 125 -1.40 -1.01 15.38
CA SER A 125 -2.32 -0.64 16.46
C SER A 125 -1.74 0.40 17.44
N LEU A 126 -0.46 0.26 17.80
CA LEU A 126 0.25 1.24 18.62
C LEU A 126 0.36 2.60 17.92
N PHE A 127 0.69 2.58 16.62
CA PHE A 127 0.76 3.81 15.83
C PHE A 127 -0.61 4.51 15.77
N GLU A 128 -1.67 3.78 15.47
CA GLU A 128 -3.04 4.30 15.39
C GLU A 128 -3.56 4.81 16.74
N SER A 129 -3.11 4.24 17.85
CA SER A 129 -3.41 4.75 19.20
C SER A 129 -2.58 5.99 19.59
N GLY A 130 -1.57 6.34 18.80
CA GLY A 130 -0.67 7.47 19.03
C GLY A 130 0.52 7.16 19.95
N ASP A 131 0.77 5.89 20.27
CA ASP A 131 2.01 5.46 20.94
C ASP A 131 3.12 5.26 19.92
N PHE A 132 3.59 6.38 19.36
CA PHE A 132 4.61 6.38 18.31
C PHE A 132 5.95 5.82 18.79
N THR A 133 6.28 5.96 20.07
CA THR A 133 7.53 5.45 20.62
C THR A 133 7.54 3.93 20.64
N ALA A 134 6.47 3.30 21.13
CA ALA A 134 6.35 1.86 21.12
C ALA A 134 6.20 1.30 19.69
N ALA A 135 5.44 1.98 18.84
CA ALA A 135 5.30 1.63 17.42
C ALA A 135 6.66 1.66 16.70
N ARG A 136 7.43 2.74 16.87
CA ARG A 136 8.78 2.91 16.32
C ARG A 136 9.70 1.73 16.68
N THR A 137 9.73 1.38 17.97
CA THR A 137 10.58 0.29 18.44
C THR A 137 10.25 -1.03 17.73
N ARG A 138 8.95 -1.35 17.59
CA ARG A 138 8.51 -2.58 16.92
C ARG A 138 8.78 -2.56 15.43
N PHE A 139 8.53 -1.45 14.74
CA PHE A 139 8.85 -1.33 13.32
C PHE A 139 10.36 -1.39 13.06
N MET A 140 11.18 -0.84 13.94
CA MET A 140 12.63 -0.95 13.86
C MET A 140 13.09 -2.42 13.95
N ASP A 141 12.49 -3.20 14.85
CA ASP A 141 12.77 -4.62 14.99
C ASP A 141 12.38 -5.39 13.71
N ILE A 142 11.23 -5.08 13.12
CA ILE A 142 10.81 -5.70 11.85
C ILE A 142 11.78 -5.34 10.72
N VAL A 143 12.08 -4.06 10.54
CA VAL A 143 12.95 -3.55 9.46
C VAL A 143 14.38 -4.10 9.57
N LYS A 144 14.86 -4.36 10.77
CA LYS A 144 16.16 -5.00 11.00
C LYS A 144 16.30 -6.36 10.30
N TYR A 145 15.22 -7.14 10.24
CA TYR A 145 15.21 -8.48 9.62
C TYR A 145 14.60 -8.46 8.22
N ALA A 146 13.68 -7.55 7.95
CA ALA A 146 12.97 -7.41 6.70
C ALA A 146 13.14 -5.98 6.12
N PRO A 147 14.35 -5.58 5.71
CA PRO A 147 14.62 -4.22 5.23
C PRO A 147 13.85 -3.87 3.95
N ASP A 148 13.42 -4.87 3.19
CA ASP A 148 12.62 -4.69 1.97
C ASP A 148 11.11 -4.60 2.24
N ASP A 149 10.68 -4.71 3.50
CA ASP A 149 9.29 -4.48 3.88
C ASP A 149 8.96 -2.98 3.84
N GLY A 150 8.44 -2.54 2.71
CA GLY A 150 8.16 -1.13 2.45
C GLY A 150 7.15 -0.51 3.41
N ALA A 151 6.12 -1.25 3.82
CA ALA A 151 5.13 -0.75 4.78
C ALA A 151 5.75 -0.57 6.18
N ALA A 152 6.51 -1.55 6.66
CA ALA A 152 7.17 -1.46 7.96
C ALA A 152 8.18 -0.30 8.00
N ARG A 153 8.95 -0.14 6.94
CA ARG A 153 9.92 0.94 6.79
C ARG A 153 9.25 2.32 6.77
N ASN A 154 8.14 2.45 6.04
CA ASN A 154 7.40 3.70 5.97
C ASN A 154 6.79 4.07 7.35
N TYR A 155 6.22 3.10 8.06
CA TYR A 155 5.71 3.33 9.41
C TYR A 155 6.83 3.73 10.40
N LEU A 156 8.02 3.18 10.27
CA LEU A 156 9.17 3.59 11.08
C LEU A 156 9.44 5.09 10.88
N TYR A 157 9.49 5.57 9.63
CA TYR A 157 9.67 7.00 9.33
C TYR A 157 8.51 7.86 9.83
N LEU A 158 7.26 7.42 9.66
CA LEU A 158 6.10 8.14 10.15
C LEU A 158 6.09 8.26 11.68
N ALA A 159 6.48 7.21 12.39
CA ALA A 159 6.58 7.23 13.84
C ALA A 159 7.68 8.20 14.31
N GLU A 160 8.85 8.17 13.68
CA GLU A 160 9.95 9.11 13.95
C GLU A 160 9.53 10.56 13.68
N HIS A 161 8.86 10.81 12.55
CA HIS A 161 8.36 12.15 12.22
C HIS A 161 7.35 12.65 13.26
N ASN A 162 6.37 11.84 13.67
CA ASN A 162 5.40 12.22 14.68
C ASN A 162 6.05 12.52 16.05
N ILE A 163 7.05 11.74 16.45
CA ILE A 163 7.82 11.98 17.67
C ILE A 163 8.55 13.33 17.61
N ASN A 164 9.27 13.57 16.52
CA ASN A 164 10.14 14.75 16.38
C ASN A 164 9.34 16.04 16.17
N SER A 165 8.22 15.99 15.42
CA SER A 165 7.39 17.15 15.11
C SER A 165 6.33 17.47 16.17
N GLY A 166 6.10 16.56 17.13
CA GLY A 166 4.99 16.66 18.09
C GLY A 166 3.60 16.52 17.44
N ARG A 167 3.51 16.17 16.16
CA ARG A 167 2.26 15.97 15.45
C ARG A 167 1.66 14.60 15.76
N ARG A 168 0.33 14.49 15.71
CA ARG A 168 -0.38 13.23 15.91
C ARG A 168 -1.12 12.84 14.62
N ARG A 169 -0.38 12.39 13.62
CA ARG A 169 -0.97 11.87 12.39
C ARG A 169 -1.06 10.34 12.50
N LEU A 170 -2.26 9.82 12.56
CA LEU A 170 -2.56 8.42 12.87
C LEU A 170 -2.79 7.56 11.63
N THR A 171 -2.89 8.19 10.43
CA THR A 171 -3.17 7.49 9.18
C THR A 171 -1.90 7.14 8.42
N TYR A 172 -1.95 6.06 7.66
CA TYR A 172 -0.86 5.66 6.77
C TYR A 172 -0.72 6.65 5.61
N ARG A 173 0.51 7.01 5.29
CA ARG A 173 0.89 7.81 4.12
C ARG A 173 2.34 7.49 3.77
N ILE A 174 2.75 7.76 2.54
CA ILE A 174 4.18 7.68 2.22
C ILE A 174 4.90 8.89 2.83
N TYR A 175 5.98 8.60 3.52
CA TYR A 175 6.90 9.64 4.00
C TYR A 175 7.85 10.04 2.86
N ASP A 176 7.69 11.25 2.34
CA ASP A 176 8.47 11.78 1.20
C ASP A 176 9.61 12.73 1.62
N GLY A 177 9.75 12.98 2.92
CA GLY A 177 10.79 13.88 3.44
C GLY A 177 10.51 15.37 3.24
N SER A 178 9.39 15.76 2.61
CA SER A 178 9.10 17.17 2.28
C SER A 178 8.60 17.99 3.47
N GLU A 179 8.36 17.36 4.61
CA GLU A 179 7.80 18.00 5.81
C GLU A 179 8.83 18.14 6.95
N ALA A 180 10.07 18.47 6.62
CA ALA A 180 11.09 18.79 7.61
C ALA A 180 10.94 20.21 8.16
#